data_9a26e485e1dca292ca1a8c46f7d5b980
#
_entry.id   9a26e485e1dca292ca1a8c46f7d5b980
#
_cell.length_a   1.000
_cell.length_b   1.000
_cell.length_c   1.000
_cell.angle_alpha   90.00
_cell.angle_beta   90.00
_cell.angle_gamma   90.00
#
_symmetry.space_group_name_H-M   'P 1'
#
loop_
_entity.id
_entity.type
_entity.pdbx_description
1 polymer ?
#
loop_
_entity_poly.entity_id
_entity_poly.type
_entity_poly.pdbx_seq_one_letter_code
_entity_poly.pdbx_strand_id
1 'polypeptide(L)'
;MAVIAKICGLKTAETVQAAIDGGAGLIGFNFYPRSPRAITASVARTLGQLVPAQVKKVGLFVDDDDARIGEVLSSCELDVLQLHGRETPERVTEIRTRFAKPVIKAIPVSAAEDLAAAAGYEPVVDYLMFDAKPPKS
;
A
#
# COMPACT_ATOMS: atom_id res chain seq x y z
N MET A 1 20.14 4.16 -12.32
CA MET A 1 18.76 4.36 -11.84
C MET A 1 18.76 4.71 -10.37
N ALA A 2 18.01 5.72 -10.01
CA ALA A 2 17.84 6.08 -8.60
C ALA A 2 16.90 5.09 -7.91
N VAL A 3 17.23 4.72 -6.67
CA VAL A 3 16.35 3.93 -5.81
C VAL A 3 15.31 4.87 -5.20
N ILE A 4 14.04 4.46 -5.23
CA ILE A 4 12.95 5.19 -4.59
C ILE A 4 12.60 4.46 -3.30
N ALA A 5 12.71 5.16 -2.17
CA ALA A 5 12.38 4.59 -0.88
C ALA A 5 10.89 4.76 -0.57
N LYS A 6 10.26 3.70 -0.05
CA LYS A 6 8.91 3.72 0.49
C LYS A 6 8.96 3.43 1.99
N ILE A 7 8.35 4.30 2.77
CA ILE A 7 8.22 4.11 4.22
C ILE A 7 6.76 3.85 4.55
N CYS A 8 6.47 2.68 5.09
CA CYS A 8 5.11 2.22 5.33
C CYS A 8 4.74 2.23 6.82
N GLY A 9 3.45 2.37 7.10
CA GLY A 9 2.90 2.23 8.45
C GLY A 9 3.11 3.43 9.34
N LEU A 10 3.19 4.62 8.76
CA LEU A 10 3.35 5.87 9.52
C LEU A 10 2.05 6.26 10.21
N LYS A 11 2.15 6.70 11.46
CA LYS A 11 0.99 7.02 12.32
C LYS A 11 0.99 8.43 12.87
N THR A 12 2.12 9.13 12.84
CA THR A 12 2.29 10.43 13.49
C THR A 12 2.85 11.47 12.53
N ALA A 13 2.57 12.74 12.81
CA ALA A 13 3.12 13.85 12.05
C ALA A 13 4.67 13.84 12.09
N GLU A 14 5.25 13.49 13.22
CA GLU A 14 6.70 13.44 13.40
C GLU A 14 7.35 12.39 12.49
N THR A 15 6.76 11.18 12.42
CA THR A 15 7.31 10.12 11.58
C THR A 15 7.08 10.39 10.09
N VAL A 16 5.95 11.00 9.73
CA VAL A 16 5.70 11.43 8.35
C VAL A 16 6.74 12.48 7.93
N GLN A 17 6.97 13.47 8.76
CA GLN A 17 7.96 14.51 8.44
C GLN A 17 9.38 13.94 8.36
N ALA A 18 9.73 13.03 9.26
CA ALA A 18 11.04 12.36 9.23
C ALA A 18 11.25 11.58 7.92
N ALA A 19 10.22 10.88 7.43
CA ALA A 19 10.28 10.16 6.17
C ALA A 19 10.46 11.12 4.99
N ILE A 20 9.75 12.24 4.98
CA ILE A 20 9.87 13.27 3.94
C ILE A 20 11.29 13.86 3.95
N ASP A 21 11.78 14.25 5.11
CA ASP A 21 13.11 14.85 5.29
C ASP A 21 14.22 13.85 4.90
N GLY A 22 13.98 12.56 5.11
CA GLY A 22 14.89 11.50 4.71
C GLY A 22 14.88 11.15 3.22
N GLY A 23 14.02 11.79 2.44
CA GLY A 23 13.96 11.61 0.99
C GLY A 23 13.06 10.48 0.50
N ALA A 24 12.07 10.05 1.29
CA ALA A 24 11.11 9.05 0.83
C ALA A 24 10.35 9.53 -0.40
N GLY A 25 10.21 8.67 -1.40
CA GLY A 25 9.40 8.95 -2.60
C GLY A 25 7.95 8.49 -2.44
N LEU A 26 7.71 7.50 -1.57
CA LEU A 26 6.39 7.00 -1.23
C LEU A 26 6.24 6.88 0.29
N ILE A 27 5.05 7.25 0.78
CA ILE A 27 4.68 7.14 2.18
C ILE A 27 3.42 6.30 2.27
N GLY A 28 3.43 5.25 3.12
CA GLY A 28 2.32 4.33 3.26
C GLY A 28 1.55 4.51 4.57
N PHE A 29 0.23 4.51 4.44
CA PHE A 29 -0.72 4.47 5.55
C PHE A 29 -1.41 3.11 5.56
N ASN A 30 -1.47 2.49 6.74
CA ASN A 30 -2.02 1.15 6.90
C ASN A 30 -3.48 1.23 7.35
N PHE A 31 -4.40 0.70 6.54
CA PHE A 31 -5.83 0.66 6.85
C PHE A 31 -6.31 -0.72 7.29
N TYR A 32 -5.38 -1.67 7.53
CA TYR A 32 -5.74 -3.00 8.02
C TYR A 32 -5.99 -2.96 9.53
N PRO A 33 -7.25 -3.16 9.99
CA PRO A 33 -7.60 -2.95 11.41
C PRO A 33 -6.83 -3.81 12.41
N ARG A 34 -6.36 -4.97 11.98
CA ARG A 34 -5.60 -5.89 12.85
C ARG A 34 -4.13 -5.51 13.00
N SER A 35 -3.64 -4.58 12.22
CA SER A 35 -2.25 -4.13 12.33
C SER A 35 -2.09 -3.14 13.49
N PRO A 36 -1.00 -3.22 14.27
CA PRO A 36 -0.68 -2.20 15.27
C PRO A 36 -0.37 -0.85 14.64
N ARG A 37 -0.10 -0.83 13.33
CA ARG A 37 0.16 0.40 12.56
C ARG A 37 -1.08 0.97 11.88
N ALA A 38 -2.25 0.36 12.11
CA ALA A 38 -3.49 0.80 11.48
C ALA A 38 -3.87 2.22 11.93
N ILE A 39 -4.31 3.02 10.97
CA ILE A 39 -4.87 4.34 11.22
C ILE A 39 -6.23 4.47 10.53
N THR A 40 -7.01 5.44 10.95
CA THR A 40 -8.29 5.76 10.31
C THR A 40 -8.07 6.64 9.07
N ALA A 41 -9.07 6.70 8.20
CA ALA A 41 -9.04 7.60 7.06
C ALA A 41 -8.95 9.07 7.49
N SER A 42 -9.56 9.42 8.61
CA SER A 42 -9.48 10.77 9.19
C SER A 42 -8.04 11.14 9.59
N VAL A 43 -7.34 10.23 10.27
CA VAL A 43 -5.94 10.44 10.63
C VAL A 43 -5.07 10.53 9.37
N ALA A 44 -5.28 9.62 8.41
CA ALA A 44 -4.55 9.63 7.14
C ALA A 44 -4.76 10.94 6.38
N ARG A 45 -5.97 11.49 6.40
CA ARG A 45 -6.27 12.78 5.78
C ARG A 45 -5.44 13.90 6.40
N THR A 46 -5.39 13.95 7.73
CA THR A 46 -4.61 14.97 8.44
C THR A 46 -3.12 14.83 8.16
N LEU A 47 -2.58 13.62 8.25
CA LEU A 47 -1.16 13.35 7.97
C LEU A 47 -0.81 13.61 6.50
N GLY A 48 -1.73 13.29 5.59
CA GLY A 48 -1.54 13.50 4.16
C GLY A 48 -1.34 14.97 3.77
N GLN A 49 -1.86 15.89 4.56
CA GLN A 49 -1.68 17.32 4.33
C GLN A 49 -0.22 17.77 4.50
N LEU A 50 0.59 17.00 5.21
CA LEU A 50 2.02 17.25 5.38
C LEU A 50 2.85 16.77 4.18
N VAL A 51 2.27 15.94 3.34
CA VAL A 51 2.99 15.25 2.26
C VAL A 51 3.00 16.12 1.01
N PRO A 52 4.18 16.53 0.50
CA PRO A 52 4.25 17.34 -0.72
C PRO A 52 3.85 16.54 -1.96
N ALA A 53 3.45 17.23 -3.01
CA ALA A 53 2.90 16.61 -4.23
C ALA A 53 3.84 15.61 -4.91
N GLN A 54 5.15 15.80 -4.79
CA GLN A 54 6.15 14.91 -5.37
C GLN A 54 6.31 13.58 -4.61
N VAL A 55 5.78 13.49 -3.39
CA VAL A 55 5.80 12.25 -2.60
C VAL A 55 4.44 11.58 -2.75
N LYS A 56 4.42 10.30 -3.14
CA LYS A 56 3.18 9.55 -3.35
C LYS A 56 2.66 8.98 -2.03
N LYS A 57 1.35 9.09 -1.82
CA LYS A 57 0.65 8.51 -0.66
C LYS A 57 0.08 7.16 -1.06
N VAL A 58 0.46 6.12 -0.32
CA VAL A 58 0.06 4.75 -0.56
C VAL A 58 -0.88 4.30 0.55
N GLY A 59 -2.02 3.73 0.19
CA GLY A 59 -2.92 3.10 1.15
C GLY A 59 -2.78 1.59 1.11
N LEU A 60 -2.52 0.96 2.25
CA LEU A 60 -2.41 -0.49 2.38
C LEU A 60 -3.74 -1.09 2.82
N PHE A 61 -4.25 -2.03 2.04
CA PHE A 61 -5.49 -2.77 2.27
C PHE A 61 -5.24 -4.27 2.29
N VAL A 62 -6.03 -5.00 3.06
CA VAL A 62 -5.94 -6.46 3.16
C VAL A 62 -7.34 -7.04 2.97
N ASP A 63 -7.58 -7.66 1.82
CA ASP A 63 -8.82 -8.36 1.48
C ASP A 63 -10.11 -7.53 1.69
N ASP A 64 -10.02 -6.22 1.51
CA ASP A 64 -11.16 -5.32 1.67
C ASP A 64 -12.08 -5.38 0.45
N ASP A 65 -13.38 -5.10 0.70
CA ASP A 65 -14.36 -4.96 -0.36
C ASP A 65 -14.32 -3.55 -0.98
N ASP A 66 -15.06 -3.37 -2.07
CA ASP A 66 -15.11 -2.09 -2.78
C ASP A 66 -15.70 -0.97 -1.93
N ALA A 67 -16.67 -1.29 -1.07
CA ALA A 67 -17.30 -0.30 -0.20
C ALA A 67 -16.28 0.29 0.78
N ARG A 68 -15.46 -0.56 1.38
CA ARG A 68 -14.42 -0.14 2.34
C ARG A 68 -13.32 0.68 1.66
N ILE A 69 -12.82 0.22 0.53
CA ILE A 69 -11.79 0.94 -0.23
C ILE A 69 -12.35 2.31 -0.67
N GLY A 70 -13.57 2.32 -1.20
CA GLY A 70 -14.23 3.56 -1.63
C GLY A 70 -14.48 4.53 -0.49
N GLU A 71 -14.84 4.04 0.68
CA GLU A 71 -15.02 4.86 1.89
C GLU A 71 -13.71 5.56 2.27
N VAL A 72 -12.60 4.84 2.29
CA VAL A 72 -11.29 5.41 2.60
C VAL A 72 -10.90 6.45 1.54
N LEU A 73 -11.05 6.12 0.25
CA LEU A 73 -10.70 7.03 -0.83
C LEU A 73 -11.56 8.31 -0.87
N SER A 74 -12.79 8.23 -0.38
CA SER A 74 -13.65 9.42 -0.28
C SER A 74 -13.27 10.32 0.90
N SER A 75 -12.56 9.78 1.87
CA SER A 75 -12.21 10.46 3.13
C SER A 75 -10.77 11.00 3.13
N CYS A 76 -9.87 10.41 2.39
CA CYS A 76 -8.48 10.86 2.28
C CYS A 76 -7.94 10.63 0.88
N GLU A 77 -7.02 11.49 0.48
CA GLU A 77 -6.38 11.38 -0.83
C GLU A 77 -5.26 10.36 -0.82
N LEU A 78 -5.34 9.38 -1.72
CA LEU A 78 -4.30 8.37 -1.92
C LEU A 78 -3.92 8.32 -3.39
N ASP A 79 -2.64 8.17 -3.67
CA ASP A 79 -2.12 8.10 -5.03
C ASP A 79 -1.98 6.67 -5.54
N VAL A 80 -1.73 5.72 -4.64
CA VAL A 80 -1.45 4.31 -4.96
C VAL A 80 -2.16 3.42 -3.94
N LEU A 81 -2.69 2.29 -4.41
CA LEU A 81 -3.29 1.26 -3.55
C LEU A 81 -2.34 0.08 -3.43
N GLN A 82 -2.01 -0.32 -2.21
CA GLN A 82 -1.21 -1.51 -1.93
C GLN A 82 -2.11 -2.62 -1.40
N LEU A 83 -2.14 -3.74 -2.10
CA LEU A 83 -2.96 -4.90 -1.75
C LEU A 83 -2.05 -5.95 -1.13
N HIS A 84 -2.26 -6.22 0.16
CA HIS A 84 -1.36 -7.02 0.99
C HIS A 84 -2.02 -8.28 1.56
N GLY A 85 -3.15 -8.68 1.01
CA GLY A 85 -3.90 -9.86 1.42
C GLY A 85 -3.84 -10.99 0.39
N ARG A 86 -4.96 -11.70 0.27
CA ARG A 86 -5.11 -12.83 -0.66
C ARG A 86 -5.85 -12.44 -1.93
N GLU A 87 -5.79 -11.17 -2.30
CA GLU A 87 -6.43 -10.69 -3.52
C GLU A 87 -5.91 -11.48 -4.73
N THR A 88 -6.83 -12.05 -5.52
CA THR A 88 -6.49 -12.76 -6.75
C THR A 88 -6.13 -11.78 -7.87
N PRO A 89 -5.46 -12.22 -8.96
CA PRO A 89 -5.22 -11.34 -10.12
C PRO A 89 -6.50 -10.71 -10.67
N GLU A 90 -7.62 -11.44 -10.66
CA GLU A 90 -8.93 -10.94 -11.08
C GLU A 90 -9.41 -9.83 -10.16
N ARG A 91 -9.27 -10.03 -8.84
CA ARG A 91 -9.65 -9.01 -7.84
C ARG A 91 -8.79 -7.76 -7.96
N VAL A 92 -7.50 -7.92 -8.18
CA VAL A 92 -6.57 -6.80 -8.42
C VAL A 92 -7.01 -5.99 -9.63
N THR A 93 -7.37 -6.67 -10.73
CA THR A 93 -7.88 -6.01 -11.94
C THR A 93 -9.16 -5.21 -11.68
N GLU A 94 -10.09 -5.79 -10.90
CA GLU A 94 -11.34 -5.10 -10.52
C GLU A 94 -11.06 -3.81 -9.75
N ILE A 95 -10.20 -3.89 -8.76
CA ILE A 95 -9.83 -2.73 -7.91
C ILE A 95 -9.14 -1.66 -8.76
N ARG A 96 -8.16 -2.04 -9.55
CA ARG A 96 -7.41 -1.13 -10.41
C ARG A 96 -8.33 -0.40 -11.39
N THR A 97 -9.25 -1.12 -12.00
CA THR A 97 -10.21 -0.57 -12.95
C THR A 97 -11.22 0.35 -12.28
N ARG A 98 -11.80 -0.13 -11.17
CA ARG A 98 -12.86 0.61 -10.47
C ARG A 98 -12.39 1.93 -9.90
N PHE A 99 -11.21 1.94 -9.27
CA PHE A 99 -10.71 3.13 -8.58
C PHE A 99 -9.73 3.95 -9.43
N ALA A 100 -9.32 3.44 -10.60
CA ALA A 100 -8.44 4.10 -11.55
C ALA A 100 -7.15 4.63 -10.89
N LYS A 101 -6.51 3.79 -10.06
CA LYS A 101 -5.27 4.12 -9.37
C LYS A 101 -4.22 3.04 -9.61
N PRO A 102 -2.94 3.42 -9.62
CA PRO A 102 -1.86 2.44 -9.64
C PRO A 102 -1.95 1.48 -8.45
N VAL A 103 -1.60 0.23 -8.66
CA VAL A 103 -1.68 -0.83 -7.65
C VAL A 103 -0.32 -1.48 -7.45
N ILE A 104 0.02 -1.66 -6.17
CA ILE A 104 1.12 -2.50 -5.72
C ILE A 104 0.50 -3.80 -5.18
N LYS A 105 0.96 -4.96 -5.66
CA LYS A 105 0.59 -6.23 -5.04
C LYS A 105 1.77 -6.78 -4.25
N ALA A 106 1.54 -7.03 -2.97
CA ALA A 106 2.52 -7.66 -2.10
C ALA A 106 2.44 -9.19 -2.24
N ILE A 107 3.57 -9.80 -2.54
CA ILE A 107 3.72 -11.25 -2.67
C ILE A 107 4.53 -11.76 -1.47
N PRO A 108 3.95 -12.59 -0.59
CA PRO A 108 4.70 -13.16 0.51
C PRO A 108 5.67 -14.24 -0.01
N VAL A 109 6.92 -14.16 0.38
CA VAL A 109 7.98 -15.04 -0.09
C VAL A 109 8.73 -15.65 1.09
N SER A 110 8.83 -16.99 1.12
CA SER A 110 9.69 -17.72 2.03
C SER A 110 10.63 -18.68 1.30
N ALA A 111 10.30 -19.03 0.06
CA ALA A 111 11.08 -19.94 -0.77
C ALA A 111 10.94 -19.55 -2.25
N ALA A 112 11.81 -20.10 -3.10
CA ALA A 112 11.84 -19.77 -4.52
C ALA A 112 10.51 -20.05 -5.23
N GLU A 113 9.78 -21.09 -4.84
CA GLU A 113 8.49 -21.44 -5.44
C GLU A 113 7.42 -20.36 -5.22
N ASP A 114 7.53 -19.54 -4.19
CA ASP A 114 6.59 -18.43 -3.95
C ASP A 114 6.69 -17.36 -5.04
N LEU A 115 7.82 -17.25 -5.71
CA LEU A 115 8.03 -16.32 -6.81
C LEU A 115 7.19 -16.66 -8.04
N ALA A 116 6.76 -17.91 -8.18
CA ALA A 116 5.90 -18.33 -9.29
C ALA A 116 4.56 -17.59 -9.28
N ALA A 117 4.03 -17.24 -8.10
CA ALA A 117 2.80 -16.48 -7.99
C ALA A 117 2.91 -15.08 -8.62
N ALA A 118 4.09 -14.50 -8.63
CA ALA A 118 4.31 -13.16 -9.19
C ALA A 118 3.96 -13.09 -10.68
N ALA A 119 4.17 -14.17 -11.43
CA ALA A 119 3.88 -14.21 -12.87
C ALA A 119 2.41 -13.94 -13.18
N GLY A 120 1.49 -14.38 -12.31
CA GLY A 120 0.05 -14.15 -12.48
C GLY A 120 -0.36 -12.71 -12.19
N TYR A 121 0.39 -12.00 -11.38
CA TYR A 121 0.09 -10.62 -11.00
C TYR A 121 0.77 -9.58 -11.89
N GLU A 122 1.91 -9.92 -12.48
CA GLU A 122 2.70 -8.99 -13.27
C GLU A 122 1.89 -8.21 -14.32
N PRO A 123 1.00 -8.83 -15.11
CA PRO A 123 0.24 -8.09 -16.13
C PRO A 123 -0.88 -7.21 -15.58
N VAL A 124 -1.24 -7.33 -14.30
CA VAL A 124 -2.39 -6.61 -13.72
C VAL A 124 -2.03 -5.57 -12.68
N VAL A 125 -0.73 -5.39 -12.40
CA VAL A 125 -0.25 -4.42 -11.40
C VAL A 125 0.70 -3.40 -12.02
N ASP A 126 0.90 -2.32 -11.32
CA ASP A 126 1.93 -1.32 -11.65
C ASP A 126 3.26 -1.65 -10.96
N TYR A 127 3.19 -2.25 -9.77
CA TYR A 127 4.36 -2.68 -9.00
C TYR A 127 4.11 -4.01 -8.32
N LEU A 128 5.15 -4.84 -8.29
CA LEU A 128 5.21 -6.02 -7.42
C LEU A 128 6.08 -5.69 -6.21
N MET A 129 5.63 -6.10 -5.03
CA MET A 129 6.41 -6.02 -3.81
C MET A 129 6.60 -7.41 -3.25
N PHE A 130 7.85 -7.78 -2.95
CA PHE A 130 8.15 -9.06 -2.33
C PHE A 130 8.37 -8.85 -0.84
N ASP A 131 7.62 -9.58 -0.04
CA ASP A 131 7.60 -9.45 1.41
C ASP A 131 7.98 -10.77 2.05
N ALA A 132 8.89 -10.73 3.03
CA ALA A 132 9.31 -11.95 3.70
C ALA A 132 8.16 -12.48 4.56
N LYS A 133 7.85 -13.79 4.41
CA LYS A 133 6.92 -14.44 5.33
C LYS A 133 7.54 -14.48 6.72
N PRO A 134 6.76 -14.24 7.78
CA PRO A 134 7.28 -14.41 9.13
C PRO A 134 7.70 -15.86 9.36
N PRO A 135 8.74 -16.10 10.20
CA PRO A 135 9.14 -17.46 10.51
C PRO A 135 7.98 -18.22 11.16
N LYS A 136 7.86 -19.48 10.80
CA LYS A 136 6.88 -20.35 11.46
C LYS A 136 7.30 -20.53 12.91
N SER A 137 6.43 -20.15 13.80
CA SER A 137 6.63 -20.35 15.23
C SER A 137 6.42 -21.82 15.62
#